data_d9d85edf64b9380fa0415a63ac5826bc
#
_entry.id   d9d85edf64b9380fa0415a63ac5826bc
#
_cell.length_a   1.000
_cell.length_b   1.000
_cell.length_c   1.000
_cell.angle_alpha   90.00
_cell.angle_beta   90.00
_cell.angle_gamma   90.00
#
_symmetry.space_group_name_H-M   'P 1'
#
loop_
_entity.id
_entity.type
_entity.pdbx_description
1 polymer ?
#
loop_
_entity_poly.entity_id
_entity_poly.type
_entity_poly.pdbx_seq_one_letter_code
_entity_poly.pdbx_strand_id
1 'polypeptide(L)'
;IAIMDGTVWRLLNGFKLFREKLDTRRGSNSQLETAVKDLGAVVSFKGYYGDLAIVVAKTSYVADDGTEKRYLPVGTLVLGNTAAEGIRCYGAIQDAQALSEGVVASSRYPKHWLTV
;
A
#
# COMPACT_ATOMS: atom_id res chain seq x y z
N ILE A 1 6.13 5.91 -5.40
CA ILE A 1 6.42 5.57 -4.00
C ILE A 1 6.55 4.07 -3.86
N ALA A 2 7.61 3.62 -3.20
CA ALA A 2 7.77 2.24 -2.78
C ALA A 2 7.60 2.16 -1.26
N ILE A 3 6.64 1.36 -0.83
CA ILE A 3 6.42 1.06 0.59
C ILE A 3 6.87 -0.38 0.80
N MET A 4 7.77 -0.59 1.74
CA MET A 4 8.35 -1.91 1.97
C MET A 4 8.46 -2.26 3.45
N ASP A 5 8.52 -3.55 3.72
CA ASP A 5 8.84 -4.07 5.04
C ASP A 5 10.33 -3.90 5.36
N GLY A 6 10.66 -3.85 6.64
CA GLY A 6 12.04 -3.71 7.11
C GLY A 6 12.98 -4.83 6.67
N THR A 7 12.45 -6.03 6.41
CA THR A 7 13.24 -7.16 5.90
C THR A 7 13.67 -6.93 4.45
N VAL A 8 12.74 -6.47 3.61
CA VAL A 8 13.03 -6.11 2.21
C VAL A 8 14.05 -4.98 2.16
N TRP A 9 13.90 -3.97 3.02
CA TRP A 9 14.86 -2.87 3.12
C TRP A 9 16.28 -3.35 3.43
N ARG A 10 16.44 -4.26 4.40
CA ARG A 10 17.75 -4.83 4.74
C ARG A 10 18.37 -5.60 3.58
N LEU A 11 17.55 -6.39 2.86
CA LEU A 11 18.01 -7.14 1.69
C LEU A 11 18.48 -6.21 0.58
N LEU A 12 17.70 -5.18 0.25
CA LEU A 12 18.06 -4.18 -0.77
C LEU A 12 19.32 -3.41 -0.37
N ASN A 13 19.44 -3.03 0.89
CA ASN A 13 20.60 -2.30 1.39
C ASN A 13 21.89 -3.17 1.43
N GLY A 14 21.77 -4.48 1.32
CA GLY A 14 22.89 -5.41 1.13
C GLY A 14 23.53 -5.34 -0.25
N PHE A 15 22.81 -4.85 -1.25
CA PHE A 15 23.35 -4.70 -2.60
C PHE A 15 24.16 -3.40 -2.74
N LYS A 16 25.43 -3.54 -3.10
CA LYS A 16 26.33 -2.39 -3.25
C LYS A 16 25.81 -1.39 -4.29
N LEU A 17 25.38 -1.87 -5.46
CA LEU A 17 24.87 -1.02 -6.53
C LEU A 17 23.60 -0.23 -6.12
N PHE A 18 22.75 -0.84 -5.32
CA PHE A 18 21.57 -0.18 -4.79
C PHE A 18 21.97 0.96 -3.83
N ARG A 19 22.89 0.71 -2.91
CA ARG A 19 23.38 1.73 -1.95
C ARG A 19 24.06 2.90 -2.63
N GLU A 20 24.82 2.64 -3.68
CA GLU A 20 25.52 3.68 -4.44
C GLU A 20 24.56 4.61 -5.20
N LYS A 21 23.42 4.08 -5.66
CA LYS A 21 22.39 4.85 -6.36
C LYS A 21 21.34 5.47 -5.45
N LEU A 22 21.30 5.07 -4.19
CA LEU A 22 20.35 5.59 -3.23
C LEU A 22 20.74 7.02 -2.81
N ASP A 23 19.87 7.98 -3.09
CA ASP A 23 20.05 9.36 -2.66
C ASP A 23 19.29 9.60 -1.35
N THR A 24 20.03 9.66 -0.24
CA THR A 24 19.50 9.91 1.08
C THR A 24 19.35 11.40 1.41
N ARG A 25 19.95 12.28 0.60
CA ARG A 25 19.92 13.73 0.82
C ARG A 25 18.74 14.38 0.13
N ARG A 26 18.35 13.84 -1.01
CA ARG A 26 17.18 14.32 -1.75
C ARG A 26 15.93 14.09 -0.93
N GLY A 27 15.18 15.15 -0.70
CA GLY A 27 13.93 15.08 0.02
C GLY A 27 14.05 15.23 1.54
N SER A 28 15.25 15.54 2.08
CA SER A 28 15.45 15.73 3.53
C SER A 28 14.61 16.86 4.16
N ASN A 29 14.00 17.74 3.34
CA ASN A 29 13.04 18.75 3.75
C ASN A 29 11.78 18.73 2.87
N SER A 30 11.47 17.59 2.26
CA SER A 30 10.29 17.46 1.41
C SER A 30 9.00 17.34 2.23
N GLN A 31 7.88 17.69 1.61
CA GLN A 31 6.56 17.48 2.21
C GLN A 31 6.32 16.02 2.56
N LEU A 32 6.86 15.08 1.77
CA LEU A 32 6.76 13.65 2.03
C LEU A 32 7.50 13.26 3.32
N GLU A 33 8.71 13.77 3.54
CA GLU A 33 9.46 13.49 4.76
C GLU A 33 8.76 14.07 5.99
N THR A 34 8.22 15.27 5.89
CA THR A 34 7.44 15.90 6.95
C THR A 34 6.20 15.07 7.28
N ALA A 35 5.43 14.68 6.27
CA ALA A 35 4.25 13.84 6.46
C ALA A 35 4.59 12.48 7.07
N VAL A 36 5.72 11.87 6.70
CA VAL A 36 6.17 10.60 7.28
C VAL A 36 6.64 10.76 8.73
N LYS A 37 7.27 11.87 9.07
CA LYS A 37 7.65 12.17 10.47
C LYS A 37 6.42 12.31 11.38
N ASP A 38 5.34 12.88 10.87
CA ASP A 38 4.08 13.02 11.60
C ASP A 38 3.41 11.67 11.91
N LEU A 39 3.72 10.63 11.14
CA LEU A 39 3.24 9.26 11.38
C LEU A 39 4.02 8.52 12.49
N GLY A 40 5.04 9.15 13.05
CA GLY A 40 5.83 8.62 14.16
C GLY A 40 6.89 7.59 13.75
N ALA A 41 7.43 6.87 14.75
CA ALA A 41 8.56 5.95 14.56
C ALA A 41 8.23 4.67 13.77
N VAL A 42 6.97 4.45 13.44
CA VAL A 42 6.47 3.24 12.79
C VAL A 42 6.71 3.25 11.29
N VAL A 43 6.81 4.45 10.71
CA VAL A 43 7.06 4.68 9.28
C VAL A 43 8.30 5.54 9.14
N SER A 44 9.21 5.16 8.27
CA SER A 44 10.44 5.91 8.04
C SER A 44 10.73 6.10 6.56
N PHE A 45 11.01 7.34 6.18
CA PHE A 45 11.51 7.67 4.85
C PHE A 45 13.01 7.36 4.78
N LYS A 46 13.44 6.69 3.71
CA LYS A 46 14.83 6.23 3.54
C LYS A 46 15.60 6.96 2.46
N GLY A 47 14.93 7.57 1.52
CA GLY A 47 15.55 8.32 0.43
C GLY A 47 14.90 8.03 -0.92
N TYR A 48 15.58 8.42 -1.98
CA TYR A 48 15.15 8.23 -3.36
C TYR A 48 16.09 7.27 -4.09
N TYR A 49 15.51 6.35 -4.83
CA TYR A 49 16.21 5.57 -5.83
C TYR A 49 15.75 6.03 -7.22
N GLY A 50 16.53 6.89 -7.86
CA GLY A 50 16.05 7.63 -9.01
C GLY A 50 14.87 8.54 -8.64
N ASP A 51 13.73 8.36 -9.27
CA ASP A 51 12.49 9.09 -8.95
C ASP A 51 11.57 8.36 -7.97
N LEU A 52 12.01 7.20 -7.47
CA LEU A 52 11.24 6.36 -6.57
C LEU A 52 11.53 6.72 -5.11
N ALA A 53 10.55 7.26 -4.40
CA ALA A 53 10.63 7.50 -2.97
C ALA A 53 10.47 6.19 -2.20
N ILE A 54 11.38 5.91 -1.27
CA ILE A 54 11.40 4.67 -0.48
C ILE A 54 10.95 4.94 0.95
N VAL A 55 9.93 4.24 1.36
CA VAL A 55 9.35 4.30 2.71
C VAL A 55 9.32 2.91 3.31
N VAL A 56 9.78 2.79 4.54
CA VAL A 56 9.74 1.54 5.31
C VAL A 56 8.66 1.65 6.37
N ALA A 57 7.71 0.72 6.35
CA ALA A 57 6.61 0.64 7.30
C ALA A 57 6.74 -0.59 8.20
N LYS A 58 6.51 -0.39 9.50
CA LYS A 58 6.55 -1.44 10.53
C LYS A 58 5.24 -1.49 11.32
N THR A 59 4.15 -1.06 10.72
CA THR A 59 2.85 -0.98 11.38
C THR A 59 2.28 -2.35 11.66
N SER A 60 1.76 -2.54 12.86
CA SER A 60 1.02 -3.73 13.28
C SER A 60 -0.32 -3.33 13.89
N TYR A 61 -1.21 -4.30 13.99
CA TYR A 61 -2.50 -4.15 14.65
C TYR A 61 -2.80 -5.43 15.45
N VAL A 62 -3.63 -5.29 16.47
CA VAL A 62 -4.14 -6.42 17.23
C VAL A 62 -5.45 -6.87 16.58
N ALA A 63 -5.52 -8.12 16.13
CA ALA A 63 -6.71 -8.71 15.59
C ALA A 63 -7.72 -9.07 16.70
N ASP A 64 -8.96 -9.35 16.33
CA ASP A 64 -10.04 -9.67 17.27
C ASP A 64 -9.75 -10.92 18.14
N ASP A 65 -8.86 -11.79 17.66
CA ASP A 65 -8.36 -12.97 18.38
C ASP A 65 -7.25 -12.66 19.41
N GLY A 66 -6.85 -11.38 19.55
CA GLY A 66 -5.78 -10.91 20.43
C GLY A 66 -4.36 -11.09 19.86
N THR A 67 -4.20 -11.62 18.65
CA THR A 67 -2.88 -11.76 18.02
C THR A 67 -2.44 -10.47 17.34
N GLU A 68 -1.15 -10.17 17.45
CA GLU A 68 -0.55 -9.05 16.73
C GLU A 68 -0.27 -9.46 15.27
N LYS A 69 -0.86 -8.71 14.34
CA LYS A 69 -0.68 -8.91 12.90
C LYS A 69 -0.10 -7.63 12.27
N ARG A 70 0.75 -7.80 11.29
CA ARG A 70 1.32 -6.67 10.54
C ARG A 70 0.39 -6.26 9.41
N TYR A 71 0.22 -4.95 9.20
CA TYR A 71 -0.47 -4.44 8.01
C TYR A 71 0.27 -4.79 6.72
N LEU A 72 1.60 -4.70 6.76
CA LEU A 72 2.46 -5.11 5.66
C LEU A 72 3.16 -6.42 6.04
N PRO A 73 2.83 -7.54 5.38
CA PRO A 73 3.48 -8.82 5.66
C PRO A 73 4.99 -8.76 5.43
N VAL A 74 5.73 -9.62 6.14
CA VAL A 74 7.18 -9.73 5.98
C VAL A 74 7.54 -10.09 4.54
N GLY A 75 8.53 -9.41 3.97
CA GLY A 75 8.97 -9.63 2.60
C GLY A 75 8.11 -8.97 1.53
N THR A 76 7.21 -8.07 1.91
CA THR A 76 6.33 -7.37 0.97
C THR A 76 6.89 -6.03 0.53
N LEU A 77 6.77 -5.76 -0.75
CA LEU A 77 7.04 -4.49 -1.40
C LEU A 77 5.80 -4.06 -2.18
N VAL A 78 5.32 -2.85 -1.94
CA VAL A 78 4.19 -2.26 -2.65
C VAL A 78 4.69 -1.04 -3.43
N LEU A 79 4.46 -1.02 -4.73
CA LEU A 79 4.71 0.13 -5.58
C LEU A 79 3.40 0.87 -5.84
N GLY A 80 3.39 2.15 -5.58
CA GLY A 80 2.26 3.02 -5.78
C GLY A 80 2.61 4.26 -6.61
N ASN A 81 1.61 4.79 -7.29
CA ASN A 81 1.72 6.05 -8.03
C ASN A 81 0.57 6.96 -7.60
N THR A 82 0.88 8.20 -7.27
CA THR A 82 -0.11 9.22 -6.91
C THR A 82 -0.92 9.71 -8.12
N ALA A 83 -0.43 9.46 -9.33
CA ALA A 83 -1.17 9.76 -10.57
C ALA A 83 -2.15 8.64 -10.97
N ALA A 84 -2.17 7.52 -10.25
CA ALA A 84 -3.15 6.47 -10.49
C ALA A 84 -4.51 6.90 -9.93
N GLU A 85 -5.47 7.03 -10.81
CA GLU A 85 -6.85 7.36 -10.46
C GLU A 85 -7.69 6.08 -10.37
N GLY A 86 -8.47 5.97 -9.32
CA GLY A 86 -9.43 4.88 -9.14
C GLY A 86 -10.80 5.43 -8.74
N ILE A 87 -11.83 4.97 -9.41
CA ILE A 87 -13.21 5.35 -9.12
C ILE A 87 -13.90 4.18 -8.42
N ARG A 88 -14.48 4.44 -7.25
CA ARG A 88 -15.39 3.50 -6.59
C ARG A 88 -16.81 3.98 -6.79
N CYS A 89 -17.60 3.18 -7.50
CA CYS A 89 -19.01 3.45 -7.70
C CYS A 89 -19.83 2.55 -6.78
N TYR A 90 -20.73 3.17 -6.04
CA TYR A 90 -21.70 2.47 -5.20
C TYR A 90 -23.09 2.70 -5.81
N GLY A 91 -23.82 1.64 -6.07
CA GLY A 91 -25.14 1.72 -6.65
C GLY A 91 -25.82 0.37 -6.68
N ALA A 92 -27.12 0.40 -6.95
CA ALA A 92 -27.88 -0.84 -7.20
C ALA A 92 -27.50 -1.38 -8.58
N ILE A 93 -27.12 -2.65 -8.62
CA ILE A 93 -26.91 -3.34 -9.90
C ILE A 93 -28.29 -3.72 -10.45
N GLN A 94 -28.71 -3.04 -11.49
CA GLN A 94 -29.94 -3.36 -12.21
C GLN A 94 -29.62 -4.30 -13.38
N ASP A 95 -29.38 -5.54 -13.07
CA ASP A 95 -29.20 -6.58 -14.06
C ASP A 95 -30.46 -7.48 -14.08
N ALA A 96 -31.13 -7.52 -15.21
CA ALA A 96 -32.35 -8.30 -15.39
C ALA A 96 -32.14 -9.78 -15.13
N GLN A 97 -30.97 -10.33 -15.48
CA GLN A 97 -30.63 -11.72 -15.24
C GLN A 97 -30.42 -11.99 -13.74
N ALA A 98 -29.71 -11.11 -13.05
CA ALA A 98 -29.51 -11.22 -11.60
C ALA A 98 -30.84 -11.12 -10.83
N LEU A 99 -31.75 -10.26 -11.28
CA LEU A 99 -33.09 -10.15 -10.71
C LEU A 99 -33.91 -11.42 -10.92
N SER A 100 -33.81 -12.06 -12.10
CA SER A 100 -34.51 -13.30 -12.39
C SER A 100 -34.02 -14.49 -11.57
N GLU A 101 -32.74 -14.47 -11.20
CA GLU A 101 -32.11 -15.49 -10.33
C GLU A 101 -32.30 -15.22 -8.82
N GLY A 102 -33.10 -14.20 -8.46
CA GLY A 102 -33.38 -13.84 -7.09
C GLY A 102 -32.19 -13.26 -6.29
N VAL A 103 -31.20 -12.70 -6.99
CA VAL A 103 -30.05 -12.06 -6.37
C VAL A 103 -30.45 -10.68 -5.84
N VAL A 104 -30.42 -10.54 -4.52
CA VAL A 104 -30.70 -9.26 -3.86
C VAL A 104 -29.43 -8.42 -3.83
N ALA A 105 -29.52 -7.16 -4.26
CA ALA A 105 -28.43 -6.21 -4.13
C ALA A 105 -28.08 -6.02 -2.64
N SER A 106 -26.89 -6.43 -2.23
CA SER A 106 -26.39 -6.31 -0.88
C SER A 106 -25.03 -5.60 -0.87
N SER A 107 -24.89 -4.58 -0.04
CA SER A 107 -23.62 -3.91 0.20
C SER A 107 -22.58 -4.82 0.91
N ARG A 108 -23.04 -5.88 1.57
CA ARG A 108 -22.21 -6.85 2.27
C ARG A 108 -21.54 -7.87 1.37
N TYR A 109 -22.12 -8.15 0.21
CA TYR A 109 -21.63 -9.18 -0.71
C TYR A 109 -21.63 -8.64 -2.14
N PRO A 110 -20.62 -7.83 -2.50
CA PRO A 110 -20.49 -7.40 -3.88
C PRO A 110 -20.25 -8.64 -4.75
N LYS A 111 -21.18 -8.93 -5.64
CA LYS A 111 -21.00 -9.95 -6.67
C LYS A 111 -20.41 -9.30 -7.91
N HIS A 112 -19.31 -9.86 -8.40
CA HIS A 112 -18.79 -9.53 -9.71
C HIS A 112 -19.49 -10.40 -10.75
N TRP A 113 -20.28 -9.77 -11.60
CA TRP A 113 -20.84 -10.43 -12.79
C TRP A 113 -19.91 -10.15 -13.97
N LEU A 114 -19.38 -11.22 -14.55
CA LEU A 114 -18.73 -11.14 -15.84
C LEU A 114 -19.83 -11.25 -16.90
N THR A 115 -20.17 -10.13 -17.51
CA THR A 115 -20.93 -10.13 -18.78
C THR A 115 -19.99 -10.62 -19.86
N VAL A 116 -20.27 -11.76 -20.40
CA VAL A 116 -19.62 -12.31 -21.58
C VAL A 116 -20.24 -11.71 -22.82
#